data_97f8629e97762ede6ea587aa260f229f
#
_entry.id   97f8629e97762ede6ea587aa260f229f
#
_cell.length_a   1.000
_cell.length_b   1.000
_cell.length_c   1.000
_cell.angle_alpha   90.00
_cell.angle_beta   90.00
_cell.angle_gamma   90.00
#
_symmetry.space_group_name_H-M   'P 1'
#
loop_
_entity.id
_entity.type
_entity.pdbx_description
1 polymer ?
#
loop_
_entity_poly.entity_id
_entity_poly.type
_entity_poly.pdbx_seq_one_letter_code
_entity_poly.pdbx_strand_id
1 'polypeptide(L)'
;MKKSLLFLPFLLLLVGAFISCEEVEEAGKYDNWRERGEAFVDSIRRLTGDNYVATAEQADAMELGKLYAIQTTASTSEGAQYVYCKKLVKNETGERPLYTGYHSKVNAYYYGTYVNGEEFDGCFDGYSAIDRDIPIPPVKEPTAFDSFVDFEVSGVVAGWTAALQLMRTGERWMLYIPYQSGYGINDYTAPYS
;
A
#
# COMPACT_ATOMS: atom_id res chain seq x y z
N MET A 1 -67.43 9.65 -32.94
CA MET A 1 -66.53 8.57 -32.53
C MET A 1 -65.13 8.73 -33.16
N LYS A 2 -64.40 9.85 -32.93
CA LYS A 2 -63.06 10.11 -33.52
C LYS A 2 -62.06 10.70 -32.51
N LYS A 3 -62.38 10.66 -31.22
CA LYS A 3 -61.44 11.19 -30.16
C LYS A 3 -60.71 10.15 -29.38
N SER A 4 -60.93 8.84 -29.59
CA SER A 4 -60.33 7.77 -28.87
C SER A 4 -59.00 7.28 -29.48
N LEU A 5 -58.71 7.64 -30.75
CA LEU A 5 -57.54 7.13 -31.45
C LEU A 5 -56.26 7.92 -31.20
N LEU A 6 -56.37 9.11 -30.60
CA LEU A 6 -55.23 10.00 -30.31
C LEU A 6 -54.57 9.71 -28.94
N PHE A 7 -55.24 9.00 -28.05
CA PHE A 7 -54.70 8.64 -26.74
C PHE A 7 -53.84 7.37 -26.75
N LEU A 8 -54.04 6.53 -27.77
CA LEU A 8 -53.29 5.26 -27.84
C LEU A 8 -51.76 5.43 -28.07
N PRO A 9 -51.29 6.31 -28.98
CA PRO A 9 -49.88 6.54 -29.16
C PRO A 9 -49.24 7.27 -27.98
N PHE A 10 -50.00 8.10 -27.25
CA PHE A 10 -49.48 8.80 -26.07
C PHE A 10 -49.31 7.88 -24.87
N LEU A 11 -50.17 6.87 -24.71
CA LEU A 11 -50.03 5.84 -23.68
C LEU A 11 -48.87 4.91 -23.98
N LEU A 12 -48.60 4.61 -25.24
CA LEU A 12 -47.42 3.80 -25.66
C LEU A 12 -46.10 4.54 -25.43
N LEU A 13 -46.07 5.86 -25.56
CA LEU A 13 -44.90 6.69 -25.27
C LEU A 13 -44.61 6.79 -23.76
N LEU A 14 -45.63 6.71 -22.92
CA LEU A 14 -45.46 6.73 -21.45
C LEU A 14 -44.95 5.40 -20.91
N VAL A 15 -45.26 4.27 -21.55
CA VAL A 15 -44.75 2.95 -21.13
C VAL A 15 -43.27 2.74 -21.52
N GLY A 16 -42.82 3.45 -22.58
CA GLY A 16 -41.38 3.38 -22.98
C GLY A 16 -40.41 4.17 -22.09
N ALA A 17 -40.93 5.01 -21.18
CA ALA A 17 -40.07 5.85 -20.32
C ALA A 17 -39.67 5.18 -18.98
N PHE A 18 -40.14 3.97 -18.72
CA PHE A 18 -39.84 3.24 -17.47
C PHE A 18 -38.84 2.09 -17.63
N ILE A 19 -38.22 1.95 -18.78
CA ILE A 19 -37.18 0.94 -18.99
C ILE A 19 -35.85 1.65 -19.20
N SER A 20 -35.27 2.18 -18.15
CA SER A 20 -33.84 2.37 -17.97
C SER A 20 -33.56 2.97 -16.60
N CYS A 21 -33.83 2.22 -15.55
CA CYS A 21 -32.94 2.22 -14.41
C CYS A 21 -32.20 0.88 -14.50
N GLU A 22 -31.12 0.82 -15.24
CA GLU A 22 -30.03 -0.07 -14.84
C GLU A 22 -29.63 0.41 -13.45
N GLU A 23 -29.95 -0.37 -12.42
CA GLU A 23 -29.28 -0.26 -11.15
C GLU A 23 -27.81 -0.38 -11.48
N VAL A 24 -27.09 0.75 -11.48
CA VAL A 24 -25.64 0.74 -11.41
C VAL A 24 -25.37 0.15 -10.03
N GLU A 25 -25.07 -1.16 -9.96
CA GLU A 25 -24.55 -1.74 -8.74
C GLU A 25 -23.37 -0.87 -8.34
N GLU A 26 -23.48 -0.18 -7.21
CA GLU A 26 -22.35 0.54 -6.66
C GLU A 26 -21.27 -0.49 -6.43
N ALA A 27 -20.12 -0.31 -7.10
CA ALA A 27 -18.99 -1.20 -6.98
C ALA A 27 -18.68 -1.40 -5.50
N GLY A 28 -18.71 -2.64 -5.04
CA GLY A 28 -18.44 -3.00 -3.66
C GLY A 28 -17.03 -2.54 -3.27
N LYS A 29 -16.82 -2.24 -2.01
CA LYS A 29 -15.56 -1.72 -1.46
C LYS A 29 -14.34 -2.56 -1.86
N TYR A 30 -14.53 -3.85 -2.07
CA TYR A 30 -13.49 -4.83 -2.38
C TYR A 30 -13.55 -5.38 -3.81
N ASP A 31 -14.45 -4.83 -4.64
CA ASP A 31 -14.55 -5.24 -6.03
C ASP A 31 -13.27 -4.93 -6.78
N ASN A 32 -12.84 -5.85 -7.62
CA ASN A 32 -11.60 -5.78 -8.40
C ASN A 32 -10.37 -5.45 -7.54
N TRP A 33 -10.33 -6.00 -6.31
CA TRP A 33 -9.30 -5.71 -5.32
C TRP A 33 -7.88 -5.93 -5.83
N ARG A 34 -7.66 -7.05 -6.52
CA ARG A 34 -6.36 -7.38 -7.11
C ARG A 34 -5.96 -6.36 -8.17
N GLU A 35 -6.83 -6.11 -9.14
CA GLU A 35 -6.55 -5.18 -10.24
C GLU A 35 -6.29 -3.76 -9.73
N ARG A 36 -7.02 -3.34 -8.70
CA ARG A 36 -6.79 -2.04 -8.05
C ARG A 36 -5.45 -1.99 -7.34
N GLY A 37 -5.07 -3.06 -6.64
CA GLY A 37 -3.78 -3.19 -5.97
C GLY A 37 -2.62 -3.18 -6.97
N GLU A 38 -2.72 -3.96 -8.04
CA GLU A 38 -1.72 -4.02 -9.11
C GLU A 38 -1.59 -2.67 -9.83
N ALA A 39 -2.71 -2.03 -10.18
CA ALA A 39 -2.70 -0.71 -10.80
C ALA A 39 -2.07 0.36 -9.90
N PHE A 40 -2.30 0.28 -8.58
CA PHE A 40 -1.67 1.17 -7.61
C PHE A 40 -0.15 0.96 -7.58
N VAL A 41 0.31 -0.29 -7.45
CA VAL A 41 1.74 -0.65 -7.46
C VAL A 41 2.40 -0.23 -8.77
N ASP A 42 1.75 -0.44 -9.91
CA ASP A 42 2.27 -0.01 -11.21
C ASP A 42 2.43 1.51 -11.31
N SER A 43 1.53 2.26 -10.67
CA SER A 43 1.66 3.71 -10.61
C SER A 43 2.87 4.13 -9.76
N ILE A 44 3.11 3.48 -8.61
CA ILE A 44 4.28 3.70 -7.77
C ILE A 44 5.56 3.35 -8.52
N ARG A 45 5.59 2.21 -9.21
CA ARG A 45 6.73 1.79 -10.03
C ARG A 45 7.10 2.83 -11.08
N ARG A 46 6.10 3.35 -11.81
CA ARG A 46 6.33 4.41 -12.82
C ARG A 46 6.88 5.70 -12.22
N LEU A 47 6.38 6.10 -11.04
CA LEU A 47 6.86 7.29 -10.33
C LEU A 47 8.27 7.08 -9.77
N THR A 48 8.63 5.87 -9.37
CA THR A 48 9.96 5.52 -8.88
C THR A 48 11.01 5.59 -10.00
N GLY A 49 10.66 5.17 -11.22
CA GLY A 49 11.58 5.11 -12.34
C GLY A 49 12.81 4.24 -12.02
N ASP A 50 13.99 4.77 -12.29
CA ASP A 50 15.28 4.07 -12.11
C ASP A 50 15.94 4.34 -10.74
N ASN A 51 15.20 4.82 -9.76
CA ASN A 51 15.72 5.08 -8.42
C ASN A 51 15.79 3.76 -7.62
N TYR A 52 16.91 3.06 -7.69
CA TYR A 52 17.15 1.82 -6.96
C TYR A 52 18.09 2.03 -5.78
N VAL A 53 17.85 1.31 -4.71
CA VAL A 53 18.71 1.26 -3.52
C VAL A 53 19.03 -0.20 -3.21
N ALA A 54 20.32 -0.53 -3.19
CA ALA A 54 20.81 -1.87 -2.93
C ALA A 54 21.84 -1.92 -1.79
N THR A 55 22.41 -0.78 -1.40
CA THR A 55 23.46 -0.71 -0.37
C THR A 55 23.10 0.30 0.72
N ALA A 56 23.78 0.15 1.85
CA ALA A 56 23.65 1.04 2.99
C ALA A 56 24.00 2.50 2.64
N GLU A 57 25.05 2.70 1.83
CA GLU A 57 25.50 4.03 1.40
C GLU A 57 24.45 4.69 0.49
N GLN A 58 23.84 3.91 -0.40
CA GLN A 58 22.74 4.41 -1.23
C GLN A 58 21.53 4.76 -0.38
N ALA A 59 21.21 3.96 0.65
CA ALA A 59 20.14 4.25 1.58
C ALA A 59 20.40 5.54 2.37
N ASP A 60 21.64 5.79 2.78
CA ASP A 60 22.02 7.05 3.45
C ASP A 60 21.86 8.26 2.53
N ALA A 61 22.13 8.08 1.24
CA ALA A 61 22.03 9.13 0.23
C ALA A 61 20.59 9.40 -0.26
N MET A 62 19.59 8.61 0.17
CA MET A 62 18.19 8.83 -0.22
C MET A 62 17.72 10.24 0.15
N GLU A 63 17.09 10.90 -0.83
CA GLU A 63 16.40 12.17 -0.63
C GLU A 63 15.07 11.96 0.10
N LEU A 64 14.76 12.85 1.05
CA LEU A 64 13.48 12.80 1.77
C LEU A 64 12.29 12.94 0.80
N GLY A 65 11.30 12.10 0.97
CA GLY A 65 10.06 12.12 0.21
C GLY A 65 10.15 11.61 -1.23
N LYS A 66 11.34 11.26 -1.72
CA LYS A 66 11.52 10.69 -3.05
C LYS A 66 11.31 9.17 -3.02
N LEU A 67 10.71 8.63 -4.08
CA LEU A 67 10.47 7.20 -4.24
C LEU A 67 11.74 6.46 -4.68
N TYR A 68 11.95 5.31 -4.06
CA TYR A 68 13.01 4.36 -4.39
C TYR A 68 12.47 2.93 -4.39
N ALA A 69 13.13 2.04 -5.12
CA ALA A 69 12.85 0.61 -5.13
C ALA A 69 14.01 -0.17 -4.50
N ILE A 70 13.67 -1.16 -3.68
CA ILE A 70 14.60 -2.09 -3.06
C ILE A 70 14.20 -3.49 -3.50
N GLN A 71 15.16 -4.24 -4.05
CA GLN A 71 14.91 -5.64 -4.39
C GLN A 71 14.73 -6.47 -3.12
N THR A 72 13.71 -7.33 -3.11
CA THR A 72 13.41 -8.22 -2.01
C THR A 72 13.93 -9.64 -2.28
N THR A 73 13.90 -10.49 -1.27
CA THR A 73 14.20 -11.91 -1.39
C THR A 73 13.04 -12.74 -1.92
N ALA A 74 11.86 -12.12 -2.08
CA ALA A 74 10.71 -12.79 -2.68
C ALA A 74 11.05 -13.21 -4.12
N SER A 75 10.70 -14.44 -4.46
CA SER A 75 10.91 -15.01 -5.79
C SER A 75 9.57 -15.50 -6.33
N THR A 76 9.22 -15.04 -7.52
CA THR A 76 8.05 -15.49 -8.24
C THR A 76 8.44 -15.91 -9.66
N SER A 77 7.52 -16.54 -10.37
CA SER A 77 7.70 -16.85 -11.80
C SER A 77 7.89 -15.59 -12.65
N GLU A 78 7.53 -14.42 -12.14
CA GLU A 78 7.65 -13.13 -12.82
C GLU A 78 9.05 -12.49 -12.65
N GLY A 79 9.94 -13.11 -11.87
CA GLY A 79 11.30 -12.64 -11.63
C GLY A 79 11.48 -11.90 -10.32
N ALA A 80 12.44 -10.95 -10.31
CA ALA A 80 12.80 -10.18 -9.12
C ALA A 80 11.64 -9.32 -8.63
N GLN A 81 11.40 -9.36 -7.33
CA GLN A 81 10.36 -8.59 -6.68
C GLN A 81 10.96 -7.41 -5.90
N TYR A 82 10.16 -6.37 -5.73
CA TYR A 82 10.60 -5.12 -5.13
C TYR A 82 9.62 -4.65 -4.05
N VAL A 83 10.13 -3.89 -3.10
CA VAL A 83 9.37 -2.98 -2.25
C VAL A 83 9.71 -1.55 -2.67
N TYR A 84 8.73 -0.66 -2.69
CA TYR A 84 8.95 0.75 -2.96
C TYR A 84 8.87 1.53 -1.66
N CYS A 85 9.67 2.57 -1.52
CA CYS A 85 9.75 3.31 -0.27
C CYS A 85 10.02 4.80 -0.45
N LYS A 86 9.61 5.58 0.55
CA LYS A 86 10.02 6.97 0.77
C LYS A 86 10.64 7.08 2.13
N LYS A 87 11.80 7.73 2.25
CA LYS A 87 12.34 8.11 3.55
C LYS A 87 11.64 9.39 4.00
N LEU A 88 10.98 9.37 5.16
CA LEU A 88 10.24 10.50 5.73
C LEU A 88 11.05 11.23 6.80
N VAL A 89 11.80 10.48 7.61
CA VAL A 89 12.69 11.01 8.64
C VAL A 89 14.05 10.37 8.48
N LYS A 90 15.11 11.17 8.51
CA LYS A 90 16.50 10.75 8.41
C LYS A 90 17.18 10.77 9.77
N ASN A 91 18.00 9.79 10.06
CA ASN A 91 18.90 9.79 11.21
C ASN A 91 20.29 9.30 10.79
N GLU A 92 21.27 10.20 10.73
CA GLU A 92 22.63 9.89 10.28
C GLU A 92 23.45 9.14 11.32
N THR A 93 23.05 9.18 12.59
CA THR A 93 23.79 8.58 13.72
C THR A 93 23.18 7.27 14.21
N GLY A 94 22.02 6.89 13.73
CA GLY A 94 21.35 5.64 14.10
C GLY A 94 22.12 4.42 13.58
N GLU A 95 22.09 3.36 14.35
CA GLU A 95 22.64 2.07 13.94
C GLU A 95 21.69 1.33 13.01
N ARG A 96 22.23 0.44 12.16
CA ARG A 96 21.44 -0.51 11.37
C ARG A 96 21.35 -1.84 12.06
N PRO A 97 20.26 -2.60 11.90
CA PRO A 97 20.23 -3.97 12.36
C PRO A 97 21.29 -4.78 11.60
N LEU A 98 22.05 -5.55 12.34
CA LEU A 98 23.02 -6.47 11.75
C LEU A 98 22.26 -7.69 11.22
N TYR A 99 22.03 -7.76 9.92
CA TYR A 99 21.52 -8.98 9.30
C TYR A 99 22.64 -10.00 9.15
N THR A 100 23.10 -10.52 10.27
CA THR A 100 24.03 -11.65 10.33
C THR A 100 23.31 -12.87 10.89
N GLY A 101 22.39 -13.44 10.10
CA GLY A 101 21.67 -14.64 10.51
C GLY A 101 20.49 -14.38 11.48
N TYR A 102 19.90 -15.40 11.97
CA TYR A 102 18.58 -15.62 12.55
C TYR A 102 18.10 -14.73 13.71
N HIS A 103 18.84 -13.72 14.18
CA HIS A 103 18.54 -13.09 15.47
C HIS A 103 18.62 -11.57 15.54
N SER A 104 18.76 -10.86 14.42
CA SER A 104 18.68 -9.40 14.48
C SER A 104 17.23 -8.97 14.77
N LYS A 105 17.05 -8.28 15.89
CA LYS A 105 15.76 -7.73 16.31
C LYS A 105 15.72 -6.22 16.16
N VAL A 106 14.56 -5.72 15.89
CA VAL A 106 14.27 -4.29 15.88
C VAL A 106 13.01 -4.01 16.68
N ASN A 107 13.00 -2.88 17.38
CA ASN A 107 11.83 -2.32 18.01
C ASN A 107 11.23 -1.31 17.05
N ALA A 108 10.05 -1.57 16.56
CA ALA A 108 9.41 -0.71 15.57
C ALA A 108 8.02 -0.25 16.02
N TYR A 109 7.76 1.02 15.79
CA TYR A 109 6.41 1.54 15.67
C TYR A 109 5.98 1.42 14.23
N TYR A 110 4.78 0.97 13.98
CA TYR A 110 4.28 0.82 12.61
C TYR A 110 2.78 1.06 12.53
N TYR A 111 2.35 1.40 11.33
CA TYR A 111 0.96 1.59 10.97
C TYR A 111 0.78 1.12 9.53
N GLY A 112 -0.08 0.13 9.32
CA GLY A 112 -0.30 -0.49 8.03
C GLY A 112 -1.73 -0.28 7.52
N THR A 113 -1.85 0.11 6.25
CA THR A 113 -3.13 0.27 5.58
C THR A 113 -3.18 -0.53 4.29
N TYR A 114 -4.38 -0.92 3.92
CA TYR A 114 -4.68 -1.41 2.58
C TYR A 114 -4.65 -0.27 1.55
N VAL A 115 -4.75 -0.64 0.26
CA VAL A 115 -4.80 0.30 -0.86
C VAL A 115 -5.99 1.27 -0.81
N ASN A 116 -7.06 0.92 -0.09
CA ASN A 116 -8.22 1.79 0.13
C ASN A 116 -8.08 2.71 1.35
N GLY A 117 -6.94 2.67 2.06
CA GLY A 117 -6.65 3.49 3.23
C GLY A 117 -7.16 2.91 4.55
N GLU A 118 -7.81 1.73 4.54
CA GLU A 118 -8.19 1.07 5.80
C GLU A 118 -6.99 0.49 6.51
N GLU A 119 -6.92 0.73 7.80
CA GLU A 119 -5.96 0.09 8.68
C GLU A 119 -6.21 -1.42 8.73
N PHE A 120 -5.15 -2.20 8.61
CA PHE A 120 -5.21 -3.64 8.82
C PHE A 120 -4.40 -4.08 10.05
N ASP A 121 -3.35 -3.32 10.41
CA ASP A 121 -2.50 -3.62 11.55
C ASP A 121 -1.67 -2.40 11.94
N GLY A 122 -1.35 -2.27 13.24
CA GLY A 122 -0.55 -1.17 13.73
C GLY A 122 -0.41 -1.18 15.25
N CYS A 123 0.59 -0.49 15.78
CA CYS A 123 0.80 -0.34 17.20
C CYS A 123 0.67 1.11 17.70
N PHE A 124 0.28 2.02 16.83
CA PHE A 124 -0.09 3.39 17.16
C PHE A 124 -0.99 3.98 16.07
N ASP A 125 -1.71 5.08 16.37
CA ASP A 125 -2.54 5.79 15.40
C ASP A 125 -1.65 6.63 14.46
N GLY A 126 -1.18 5.99 13.39
CA GLY A 126 -0.31 6.60 12.40
C GLY A 126 -1.04 7.46 11.38
N TYR A 127 -0.44 7.57 10.21
CA TYR A 127 -1.00 8.29 9.08
C TYR A 127 -1.59 7.32 8.06
N SER A 128 -2.87 7.43 7.78
CA SER A 128 -3.62 6.49 6.94
C SER A 128 -3.73 6.89 5.46
N ALA A 129 -3.21 8.04 5.04
CA ALA A 129 -3.28 8.44 3.65
C ALA A 129 -2.32 7.64 2.79
N ILE A 130 -2.88 7.04 1.76
CA ILE A 130 -2.15 6.32 0.70
C ILE A 130 -1.61 7.28 -0.38
N ASP A 131 -1.54 8.57 -0.07
CA ASP A 131 -1.19 9.60 -1.04
C ASP A 131 0.27 9.47 -1.47
N ARG A 132 0.45 8.85 -2.64
CA ARG A 132 1.75 8.69 -3.29
C ARG A 132 2.32 10.00 -3.82
N ASP A 133 1.49 11.00 -4.03
CA ASP A 133 1.84 12.25 -4.69
C ASP A 133 2.40 13.29 -3.70
N ILE A 134 2.12 13.12 -2.39
CA ILE A 134 2.71 13.94 -1.34
C ILE A 134 4.11 13.39 -0.99
N PRO A 135 5.20 14.15 -1.24
CA PRO A 135 6.55 13.68 -0.96
C PRO A 135 6.75 13.30 0.52
N ILE A 136 6.40 14.18 1.42
CA ILE A 136 6.46 13.96 2.86
C ILE A 136 5.08 14.24 3.44
N PRO A 137 4.23 13.20 3.58
CA PRO A 137 2.91 13.39 4.17
C PRO A 137 3.04 13.74 5.66
N PRO A 138 2.08 14.49 6.22
CA PRO A 138 2.03 14.69 7.65
C PRO A 138 1.83 13.34 8.35
N VAL A 139 2.71 13.01 9.28
CA VAL A 139 2.65 11.76 10.04
C VAL A 139 2.44 12.08 11.52
N LYS A 140 1.66 11.24 12.18
CA LYS A 140 1.55 11.29 13.63
C LYS A 140 2.77 10.61 14.25
N GLU A 141 3.23 11.14 15.37
CA GLU A 141 4.28 10.51 16.15
C GLU A 141 3.65 9.56 17.18
N PRO A 142 4.30 8.44 17.51
CA PRO A 142 3.91 7.64 18.65
C PRO A 142 3.88 8.47 19.93
N THR A 143 2.92 8.23 20.79
CA THR A 143 2.74 8.92 22.06
C THR A 143 3.32 8.11 23.22
N ALA A 144 3.32 8.65 24.43
CA ALA A 144 3.73 7.91 25.62
C ALA A 144 2.81 6.73 25.99
N PHE A 145 1.67 6.62 25.34
CA PHE A 145 0.70 5.52 25.54
C PHE A 145 0.86 4.41 24.52
N ASP A 146 1.65 4.64 23.46
CA ASP A 146 1.90 3.66 22.42
C ASP A 146 3.11 2.79 22.79
N SER A 147 3.13 1.57 22.32
CA SER A 147 4.21 0.62 22.56
C SER A 147 4.77 0.13 21.22
N PHE A 148 6.09 0.04 21.15
CA PHE A 148 6.72 -0.61 20.01
C PHE A 148 6.48 -2.13 20.05
N VAL A 149 6.70 -2.77 18.90
CA VAL A 149 6.70 -4.23 18.77
C VAL A 149 8.10 -4.69 18.39
N ASP A 150 8.53 -5.80 19.02
CA ASP A 150 9.77 -6.47 18.69
C ASP A 150 9.59 -7.36 17.47
N PHE A 151 10.43 -7.16 16.46
CA PHE A 151 10.44 -7.99 15.26
C PHE A 151 11.82 -8.59 15.03
N GLU A 152 11.88 -9.86 14.65
CA GLU A 152 13.07 -10.41 14.00
C GLU A 152 13.07 -9.93 12.53
N VAL A 153 14.20 -9.38 12.08
CA VAL A 153 14.34 -8.84 10.71
C VAL A 153 14.04 -9.90 9.64
N SER A 154 14.37 -11.15 9.93
CA SER A 154 14.09 -12.30 9.05
C SER A 154 12.68 -12.89 9.22
N GLY A 155 11.95 -12.49 10.26
CA GLY A 155 10.63 -13.03 10.61
C GLY A 155 9.44 -12.24 10.07
N VAL A 156 9.69 -11.19 9.32
CA VAL A 156 8.65 -10.34 8.70
C VAL A 156 8.57 -10.56 7.20
N VAL A 157 7.57 -9.99 6.56
CA VAL A 157 7.39 -10.10 5.10
C VAL A 157 8.61 -9.58 4.33
N ALA A 158 8.87 -10.14 3.16
CA ALA A 158 10.09 -9.87 2.39
C ALA A 158 10.33 -8.37 2.11
N GLY A 159 9.27 -7.60 1.90
CA GLY A 159 9.35 -6.15 1.72
C GLY A 159 9.84 -5.43 2.98
N TRP A 160 9.41 -5.84 4.17
CA TRP A 160 9.90 -5.30 5.42
C TRP A 160 11.35 -5.70 5.68
N THR A 161 11.69 -6.98 5.50
CA THR A 161 13.05 -7.48 5.65
C THR A 161 14.03 -6.65 4.80
N ALA A 162 13.69 -6.39 3.53
CA ALA A 162 14.54 -5.61 2.64
C ALA A 162 14.73 -4.16 3.12
N ALA A 163 13.67 -3.51 3.58
CA ALA A 163 13.74 -2.14 4.09
C ALA A 163 14.51 -2.06 5.41
N LEU A 164 14.19 -2.92 6.39
CA LEU A 164 14.81 -2.90 7.72
C LEU A 164 16.32 -3.07 7.69
N GLN A 165 16.85 -3.85 6.75
CA GLN A 165 18.30 -4.00 6.57
C GLN A 165 19.01 -2.71 6.18
N LEU A 166 18.28 -1.79 5.55
CA LEU A 166 18.80 -0.52 5.04
C LEU A 166 18.45 0.67 5.94
N MET A 167 17.44 0.54 6.79
CA MET A 167 17.02 1.59 7.72
C MET A 167 18.00 1.73 8.88
N ARG A 168 18.13 2.97 9.38
CA ARG A 168 18.81 3.26 10.66
C ARG A 168 17.78 3.45 11.77
N THR A 169 18.19 3.12 12.99
CA THR A 169 17.40 3.45 14.19
C THR A 169 17.02 4.93 14.19
N GLY A 170 15.76 5.23 14.47
CA GLY A 170 15.22 6.58 14.48
C GLY A 170 14.84 7.13 13.10
N GLU A 171 15.04 6.39 12.03
CA GLU A 171 14.48 6.74 10.73
C GLU A 171 13.00 6.32 10.65
N ARG A 172 12.25 7.04 9.80
CA ARG A 172 10.90 6.65 9.42
C ARG A 172 10.83 6.52 7.90
N TRP A 173 10.30 5.41 7.45
CA TRP A 173 10.08 5.14 6.04
C TRP A 173 8.61 4.80 5.80
N MET A 174 8.07 5.24 4.66
CA MET A 174 6.82 4.74 4.12
C MET A 174 7.14 3.65 3.11
N LEU A 175 6.51 2.49 3.26
CA LEU A 175 6.72 1.33 2.41
C LEU A 175 5.45 1.05 1.61
N TYR A 176 5.60 0.80 0.33
CA TYR A 176 4.56 0.29 -0.56
C TYR A 176 4.95 -1.13 -0.94
N ILE A 177 4.29 -2.09 -0.35
CA ILE A 177 4.67 -3.50 -0.44
C ILE A 177 3.70 -4.23 -1.36
N PRO A 178 4.12 -4.61 -2.59
CA PRO A 178 3.32 -5.48 -3.44
C PRO A 178 3.05 -6.82 -2.74
N TYR A 179 1.90 -7.45 -3.04
CA TYR A 179 1.51 -8.70 -2.39
C TYR A 179 2.58 -9.79 -2.52
N GLN A 180 3.34 -9.82 -3.63
CA GLN A 180 4.44 -10.77 -3.85
C GLN A 180 5.57 -10.64 -2.82
N SER A 181 5.79 -9.43 -2.31
CA SER A 181 6.78 -9.12 -1.26
C SER A 181 6.13 -8.98 0.12
N GLY A 182 4.82 -9.13 0.20
CA GLY A 182 4.00 -9.14 1.40
C GLY A 182 3.52 -10.55 1.74
N TYR A 183 2.22 -10.72 1.90
CA TYR A 183 1.58 -11.97 2.32
C TYR A 183 1.23 -12.93 1.16
N GLY A 184 1.53 -12.56 -0.08
CA GLY A 184 1.21 -13.35 -1.26
C GLY A 184 -0.29 -13.25 -1.63
N ILE A 185 -0.76 -14.26 -2.38
CA ILE A 185 -2.16 -14.38 -2.81
C ILE A 185 -3.00 -15.25 -1.86
N ASN A 186 -2.56 -15.41 -0.60
CA ASN A 186 -3.28 -16.21 0.35
C ASN A 186 -4.59 -15.51 0.77
N ASP A 187 -5.70 -16.20 0.61
CA ASP A 187 -7.04 -15.71 0.92
C ASP A 187 -7.25 -15.37 2.41
N TYR A 188 -6.33 -15.84 3.28
CA TYR A 188 -6.36 -15.57 4.72
C TYR A 188 -6.08 -14.13 5.11
N THR A 189 -5.51 -13.33 4.20
CA THR A 189 -5.20 -11.91 4.42
C THR A 189 -6.13 -10.98 3.66
N ALA A 190 -7.01 -11.52 2.83
CA ALA A 190 -8.09 -10.74 2.26
C ALA A 190 -9.05 -10.34 3.40
N PRO A 191 -9.45 -9.09 3.52
CA PRO A 191 -10.31 -8.64 4.61
C PRO A 191 -11.67 -9.35 4.63
N TYR A 192 -12.06 -9.99 3.55
CA TYR A 192 -13.28 -10.83 3.44
C TYR A 192 -13.17 -11.76 2.23
N SER A 193 -13.16 -13.03 2.47
CA SER A 193 -13.48 -14.09 1.51
C SER A 193 -14.97 -14.39 1.54
#